data_b0c1d2396efa2c520a32bc9cd1513f82
#
_entry.id   b0c1d2396efa2c520a32bc9cd1513f82
#
_cell.length_a   1.000
_cell.length_b   1.000
_cell.length_c   1.000
_cell.angle_alpha   90.00
_cell.angle_beta   90.00
_cell.angle_gamma   90.00
#
_symmetry.space_group_name_H-M   'P 1'
#
loop_
_entity.id
_entity.type
_entity.pdbx_description
1 polymer ?
#
loop_
_entity_poly.entity_id
_entity_poly.type
_entity_poly.pdbx_seq_one_letter_code
_entity_poly.pdbx_strand_id
1 'polypeptide(L)'
;MTKNLLIKNCKILNPSSKEIKESDISLENGVIAKIEKVKKVYPFAEVLDAEGRIVTPGFIDLHIQGAGGADVLDGRKESLEIISRTCAKFGTTSFLATTVFRPEEDNHHLEVASNSVGSDLGGANLLGIHLEGPFISAAKKGMILPDCISSPSLEIFQKILNYSQGKLRMMTIAPEIRGNLKIIGTLLKEGIVASFGHSNASYEETLKGMKAGISHVTHLFNAMPSFHHRKPGPLL
;
A
#
# COMPACT_ATOMS: atom_id res chain seq x y z
N MET A 1 -20.29 -11.91 16.36
CA MET A 1 -20.78 -10.71 17.06
C MET A 1 -19.56 -9.89 17.45
N THR A 2 -19.40 -8.71 16.90
CA THR A 2 -18.34 -7.79 17.28
C THR A 2 -18.61 -7.34 18.72
N LYS A 3 -17.71 -7.69 19.65
CA LYS A 3 -17.82 -7.25 21.05
C LYS A 3 -17.57 -5.73 21.11
N ASN A 4 -18.34 -5.04 21.95
CA ASN A 4 -18.03 -3.66 22.26
C ASN A 4 -16.72 -3.62 23.07
N LEU A 5 -15.85 -2.67 22.77
CA LEU A 5 -14.54 -2.52 23.41
C LEU A 5 -14.42 -1.09 23.97
N LEU A 6 -13.94 -0.99 25.19
CA LEU A 6 -13.55 0.27 25.81
C LEU A 6 -12.05 0.28 26.07
N ILE A 7 -11.32 1.21 25.43
CA ILE A 7 -9.90 1.43 25.71
C ILE A 7 -9.80 2.63 26.66
N LYS A 8 -9.35 2.39 27.89
CA LYS A 8 -9.26 3.40 28.96
C LYS A 8 -7.84 3.93 29.11
N ASN A 9 -7.73 5.09 29.74
CA ASN A 9 -6.47 5.71 30.14
C ASN A 9 -5.50 5.89 28.95
N CYS A 10 -6.05 6.34 27.80
CA CYS A 10 -5.27 6.58 26.58
C CYS A 10 -4.65 7.98 26.58
N LYS A 11 -3.44 8.08 26.01
CA LYS A 11 -2.89 9.32 25.44
C LYS A 11 -3.09 9.27 23.94
N ILE A 12 -4.17 9.87 23.44
CA ILE A 12 -4.56 9.78 22.02
C ILE A 12 -3.80 10.83 21.23
N LEU A 13 -2.99 10.40 20.27
CA LEU A 13 -2.36 11.27 19.29
C LEU A 13 -3.33 11.49 18.12
N ASN A 14 -3.68 12.75 17.88
CA ASN A 14 -4.36 13.15 16.65
C ASN A 14 -3.32 13.50 15.58
N PRO A 15 -3.20 12.73 14.49
CA PRO A 15 -2.17 12.99 13.46
C PRO A 15 -2.37 14.32 12.73
N SER A 16 -3.61 14.80 12.61
CA SER A 16 -3.93 16.04 11.90
C SER A 16 -3.57 17.29 12.71
N SER A 17 -3.93 17.32 14.00
CA SER A 17 -3.59 18.45 14.89
C SER A 17 -2.21 18.31 15.54
N LYS A 18 -1.60 17.12 15.49
CA LYS A 18 -0.35 16.76 16.20
C LYS A 18 -0.43 16.94 17.72
N GLU A 19 -1.64 16.92 18.26
CA GLU A 19 -1.91 17.05 19.70
C GLU A 19 -2.06 15.68 20.35
N ILE A 20 -1.61 15.58 21.60
CA ILE A 20 -1.86 14.43 22.47
C ILE A 20 -2.89 14.83 23.51
N LYS A 21 -3.99 14.07 23.59
CA LYS A 21 -5.07 14.30 24.55
C LYS A 21 -5.35 13.05 25.38
N GLU A 22 -5.44 13.21 26.70
CA GLU A 22 -5.89 12.12 27.57
C GLU A 22 -7.39 11.90 27.43
N SER A 23 -7.80 10.70 27.07
CA SER A 23 -9.18 10.31 26.86
C SER A 23 -9.38 8.81 26.96
N ASP A 24 -10.60 8.34 26.78
CA ASP A 24 -10.94 6.94 26.56
C ASP A 24 -11.54 6.79 25.14
N ILE A 25 -11.50 5.58 24.58
CA ILE A 25 -12.05 5.27 23.26
C ILE A 25 -13.08 4.17 23.44
N SER A 26 -14.33 4.40 23.08
CA SER A 26 -15.35 3.36 23.00
C SER A 26 -15.55 2.93 21.55
N LEU A 27 -15.54 1.62 21.33
CA LEU A 27 -15.81 0.99 20.03
C LEU A 27 -17.11 0.19 20.14
N GLU A 28 -17.98 0.38 19.15
CA GLU A 28 -19.22 -0.35 18.98
C GLU A 28 -19.27 -0.93 17.57
N ASN A 29 -19.51 -2.22 17.46
CA ASN A 29 -19.54 -2.91 16.17
C ASN A 29 -18.28 -2.71 15.29
N GLY A 30 -17.09 -2.62 15.95
CA GLY A 30 -15.82 -2.43 15.25
C GLY A 30 -15.51 -1.00 14.80
N VAL A 31 -16.36 -0.03 15.18
CA VAL A 31 -16.19 1.39 14.82
C VAL A 31 -15.98 2.22 16.09
N ILE A 32 -15.15 3.26 16.02
CA ILE A 32 -15.01 4.24 17.10
C ILE A 32 -16.35 4.98 17.26
N ALA A 33 -17.04 4.73 18.36
CA ALA A 33 -18.29 5.39 18.68
C ALA A 33 -18.05 6.73 19.37
N LYS A 34 -17.10 6.78 20.33
CA LYS A 34 -16.79 8.02 21.09
C LYS A 34 -15.32 8.08 21.49
N ILE A 35 -14.80 9.29 21.61
CA ILE A 35 -13.52 9.62 22.21
C ILE A 35 -13.76 10.65 23.31
N GLU A 36 -13.99 10.17 24.54
CA GLU A 36 -14.27 11.01 25.71
C GLU A 36 -13.96 10.24 27.02
N LYS A 37 -13.74 10.92 28.11
CA LYS A 37 -13.61 10.27 29.42
C LYS A 37 -14.91 9.57 29.81
N VAL A 38 -14.86 8.24 29.97
CA VAL A 38 -16.02 7.42 30.25
C VAL A 38 -16.25 7.36 31.76
N LYS A 39 -17.40 7.90 32.22
CA LYS A 39 -17.79 7.92 33.65
C LYS A 39 -18.36 6.59 34.15
N LYS A 40 -18.97 5.79 33.24
CA LYS A 40 -19.54 4.48 33.59
C LYS A 40 -19.20 3.48 32.49
N VAL A 41 -18.63 2.33 32.87
CA VAL A 41 -18.36 1.21 31.96
C VAL A 41 -19.67 0.49 31.66
N TYR A 42 -20.01 0.29 30.42
CA TYR A 42 -21.17 -0.50 30.01
C TYR A 42 -20.94 -1.98 30.38
N PRO A 43 -21.92 -2.69 30.96
CA PRO A 43 -21.73 -4.03 31.55
C PRO A 43 -21.36 -5.13 30.55
N PHE A 44 -21.35 -4.83 29.24
CA PHE A 44 -21.07 -5.81 28.16
C PHE A 44 -19.86 -5.45 27.29
N ALA A 45 -19.06 -4.48 27.66
CA ALA A 45 -17.87 -4.10 26.93
C ALA A 45 -16.65 -4.84 27.48
N GLU A 46 -15.81 -5.35 26.57
CA GLU A 46 -14.44 -5.71 26.91
C GLU A 46 -13.67 -4.44 27.25
N VAL A 47 -12.85 -4.46 28.30
CA VAL A 47 -12.10 -3.29 28.75
C VAL A 47 -10.61 -3.55 28.60
N LEU A 48 -9.94 -2.70 27.82
CA LEU A 48 -8.48 -2.65 27.70
C LEU A 48 -7.98 -1.39 28.40
N ASP A 49 -7.15 -1.52 29.42
CA ASP A 49 -6.47 -0.38 30.06
C ASP A 49 -5.16 -0.08 29.28
N ALA A 50 -5.10 1.09 28.68
CA ALA A 50 -3.89 1.54 27.97
C ALA A 50 -2.77 2.00 28.92
N GLU A 51 -3.04 2.12 30.24
CA GLU A 51 -2.04 2.49 31.26
C GLU A 51 -1.27 3.77 30.92
N GLY A 52 -1.91 4.75 30.30
CA GLY A 52 -1.29 6.00 29.86
C GLY A 52 -0.43 5.86 28.61
N ARG A 53 -0.48 4.73 27.90
CA ARG A 53 0.23 4.56 26.61
C ARG A 53 -0.39 5.43 25.52
N ILE A 54 0.45 5.76 24.54
CA ILE A 54 0.01 6.52 23.37
C ILE A 54 -0.81 5.57 22.48
N VAL A 55 -1.99 6.04 22.09
CA VAL A 55 -2.87 5.37 21.13
C VAL A 55 -2.96 6.22 19.87
N THR A 56 -2.73 5.61 18.73
CA THR A 56 -2.74 6.23 17.40
C THR A 56 -3.63 5.42 16.47
N PRO A 57 -4.08 5.98 15.32
CA PRO A 57 -4.51 5.16 14.20
C PRO A 57 -3.41 4.16 13.82
N GLY A 58 -3.79 2.95 13.42
CA GLY A 58 -2.83 1.97 12.93
C GLY A 58 -2.16 2.42 11.62
N PHE A 59 -0.97 1.91 11.35
CA PHE A 59 -0.28 2.19 10.10
C PHE A 59 -0.99 1.53 8.91
N ILE A 60 -0.88 2.16 7.75
CA ILE A 60 -1.29 1.60 6.46
C ILE A 60 -0.02 1.41 5.65
N ASP A 61 0.34 0.15 5.37
CA ASP A 61 1.50 -0.19 4.57
C ASP A 61 1.11 -0.26 3.09
N LEU A 62 1.63 0.67 2.30
CA LEU A 62 1.32 0.77 0.88
C LEU A 62 2.28 -0.04 -0.02
N HIS A 63 3.34 -0.63 0.57
CA HIS A 63 4.37 -1.32 -0.19
C HIS A 63 5.02 -2.45 0.60
N ILE A 64 4.40 -3.63 0.60
CA ILE A 64 4.91 -4.84 1.24
C ILE A 64 4.73 -6.05 0.33
N GLN A 65 5.83 -6.71 -0.04
CA GLN A 65 5.83 -7.91 -0.89
C GLN A 65 5.63 -9.17 -0.05
N GLY A 66 6.22 -9.21 1.13
CA GLY A 66 6.13 -10.36 2.01
C GLY A 66 6.52 -10.04 3.45
N ALA A 67 6.07 -10.89 4.37
CA ALA A 67 6.40 -10.82 5.78
C ALA A 67 6.20 -12.16 6.47
N GLY A 68 6.93 -12.40 7.58
CA GLY A 68 6.76 -13.63 8.36
C GLY A 68 7.17 -14.91 7.63
N GLY A 69 8.02 -14.81 6.61
CA GLY A 69 8.45 -15.94 5.79
C GLY A 69 7.51 -16.31 4.64
N ALA A 70 6.50 -15.47 4.35
CA ALA A 70 5.58 -15.63 3.24
C ALA A 70 5.70 -14.46 2.26
N ASP A 71 5.39 -14.69 0.98
CA ASP A 71 5.43 -13.72 -0.10
C ASP A 71 4.09 -13.69 -0.85
N VAL A 72 3.70 -12.55 -1.41
CA VAL A 72 2.52 -12.41 -2.26
C VAL A 72 2.66 -13.29 -3.51
N LEU A 73 3.89 -13.45 -4.03
CA LEU A 73 4.20 -14.31 -5.17
C LEU A 73 3.97 -15.80 -4.91
N ASP A 74 3.82 -16.25 -3.65
CA ASP A 74 3.46 -17.64 -3.35
C ASP A 74 2.11 -18.04 -3.98
N GLY A 75 1.25 -17.08 -4.30
CA GLY A 75 -0.05 -17.31 -4.93
C GLY A 75 -1.00 -18.13 -4.04
N ARG A 76 -0.91 -18.00 -2.73
CA ARG A 76 -1.72 -18.76 -1.75
C ARG A 76 -2.34 -17.81 -0.72
N LYS A 77 -3.59 -18.10 -0.34
CA LYS A 77 -4.30 -17.32 0.69
C LYS A 77 -3.61 -17.40 2.04
N GLU A 78 -3.05 -18.57 2.39
CA GLU A 78 -2.33 -18.79 3.64
C GLU A 78 -1.10 -17.85 3.77
N SER A 79 -0.41 -17.56 2.67
CA SER A 79 0.69 -16.60 2.65
C SER A 79 0.20 -15.18 2.95
N LEU A 80 -0.94 -14.77 2.40
CA LEU A 80 -1.56 -13.48 2.70
C LEU A 80 -2.02 -13.39 4.17
N GLU A 81 -2.50 -14.49 4.75
CA GLU A 81 -2.84 -14.55 6.17
C GLU A 81 -1.61 -14.40 7.08
N ILE A 82 -0.47 -15.02 6.71
CA ILE A 82 0.79 -14.85 7.44
C ILE A 82 1.26 -13.40 7.37
N ILE A 83 1.25 -12.78 6.19
CA ILE A 83 1.59 -11.38 5.99
C ILE A 83 0.68 -10.49 6.83
N SER A 84 -0.63 -10.69 6.76
CA SER A 84 -1.64 -9.93 7.50
C SER A 84 -1.40 -9.96 9.02
N ARG A 85 -1.20 -11.17 9.58
CA ARG A 85 -0.93 -11.34 11.02
C ARG A 85 0.42 -10.72 11.41
N THR A 86 1.43 -10.84 10.55
CA THR A 86 2.74 -10.22 10.80
C THR A 86 2.63 -8.70 10.80
N CYS A 87 1.94 -8.10 9.83
CA CYS A 87 1.67 -6.67 9.79
C CYS A 87 0.98 -6.18 11.07
N ALA A 88 -0.09 -6.86 11.49
CA ALA A 88 -0.85 -6.50 12.70
C ALA A 88 0.02 -6.54 13.97
N LYS A 89 0.92 -7.53 14.08
CA LYS A 89 1.84 -7.65 15.21
C LYS A 89 2.74 -6.42 15.39
N PHE A 90 3.04 -5.70 14.32
CA PHE A 90 3.88 -4.49 14.33
C PHE A 90 3.09 -3.19 14.18
N GLY A 91 1.77 -3.22 14.37
CA GLY A 91 0.93 -2.01 14.40
C GLY A 91 0.41 -1.55 13.05
N THR A 92 0.64 -2.31 11.98
CA THR A 92 0.03 -2.08 10.68
C THR A 92 -1.37 -2.69 10.68
N THR A 93 -2.39 -1.88 10.45
CA THR A 93 -3.80 -2.33 10.48
C THR A 93 -4.37 -2.57 9.09
N SER A 94 -3.70 -2.07 8.06
CA SER A 94 -4.09 -2.27 6.66
C SER A 94 -2.87 -2.26 5.75
N PHE A 95 -2.94 -2.97 4.61
CA PHE A 95 -1.83 -3.00 3.65
C PHE A 95 -2.31 -3.17 2.21
N LEU A 96 -1.43 -2.84 1.26
CA LEU A 96 -1.53 -3.24 -0.14
C LEU A 96 -0.57 -4.41 -0.39
N ALA A 97 -1.09 -5.51 -0.94
CA ALA A 97 -0.24 -6.61 -1.39
C ALA A 97 0.60 -6.13 -2.58
N THR A 98 1.90 -5.97 -2.38
CA THR A 98 2.80 -5.55 -3.45
C THR A 98 3.35 -6.77 -4.17
N THR A 99 3.33 -6.73 -5.50
CA THR A 99 3.81 -7.83 -6.33
C THR A 99 4.19 -7.32 -7.71
N VAL A 100 4.69 -8.20 -8.57
CA VAL A 100 5.06 -7.94 -9.95
C VAL A 100 4.09 -8.63 -10.92
N PHE A 101 4.14 -8.25 -12.19
CA PHE A 101 3.42 -8.89 -13.28
C PHE A 101 4.41 -9.47 -14.29
N ARG A 102 4.19 -10.70 -14.73
CA ARG A 102 4.96 -11.38 -15.76
C ARG A 102 4.15 -11.48 -17.05
N PRO A 103 4.45 -10.70 -18.07
CA PRO A 103 3.63 -10.61 -19.28
C PRO A 103 3.34 -11.92 -20.00
N GLU A 104 4.31 -12.86 -19.95
CA GLU A 104 4.27 -14.13 -20.69
C GLU A 104 3.95 -15.34 -19.80
N GLU A 105 3.70 -15.13 -18.51
CA GLU A 105 3.44 -16.20 -17.54
C GLU A 105 2.05 -16.09 -16.92
N ASP A 106 1.67 -17.14 -16.21
CA ASP A 106 0.51 -17.11 -15.33
C ASP A 106 0.76 -16.18 -14.12
N ASN A 107 -0.19 -15.30 -13.86
CA ASN A 107 -0.16 -14.35 -12.76
C ASN A 107 -1.23 -14.70 -11.70
N HIS A 108 -1.45 -15.98 -11.43
CA HIS A 108 -2.43 -16.49 -10.48
C HIS A 108 -2.33 -15.83 -9.09
N HIS A 109 -1.14 -15.43 -8.66
CA HIS A 109 -0.94 -14.70 -7.40
C HIS A 109 -1.74 -13.38 -7.33
N LEU A 110 -1.95 -12.70 -8.48
CA LEU A 110 -2.80 -11.50 -8.55
C LEU A 110 -4.28 -11.86 -8.34
N GLU A 111 -4.75 -12.96 -8.87
CA GLU A 111 -6.13 -13.43 -8.66
C GLU A 111 -6.36 -13.81 -7.20
N VAL A 112 -5.41 -14.53 -6.58
CA VAL A 112 -5.47 -14.89 -5.16
C VAL A 112 -5.51 -13.63 -4.29
N ALA A 113 -4.63 -12.65 -4.57
CA ALA A 113 -4.64 -11.38 -3.85
C ALA A 113 -5.95 -10.63 -4.04
N SER A 114 -6.47 -10.55 -5.28
CA SER A 114 -7.74 -9.90 -5.61
C SER A 114 -8.92 -10.51 -4.86
N ASN A 115 -9.03 -11.83 -4.87
CA ASN A 115 -10.10 -12.58 -4.21
C ASN A 115 -10.02 -12.49 -2.68
N SER A 116 -8.85 -12.16 -2.13
CA SER A 116 -8.62 -12.01 -0.69
C SER A 116 -8.91 -10.59 -0.16
N VAL A 117 -9.08 -9.59 -1.04
CA VAL A 117 -9.40 -8.22 -0.63
C VAL A 117 -10.75 -8.18 0.09
N GLY A 118 -10.74 -7.64 1.31
CA GLY A 118 -11.93 -7.51 2.15
C GLY A 118 -12.32 -8.79 2.89
N SER A 119 -11.59 -9.90 2.72
CA SER A 119 -11.77 -11.09 3.54
C SER A 119 -11.02 -10.95 4.87
N ASP A 120 -11.48 -11.68 5.90
CA ASP A 120 -10.75 -11.77 7.17
C ASP A 120 -9.52 -12.66 6.98
N LEU A 121 -8.34 -12.05 7.13
CA LEU A 121 -7.03 -12.72 7.07
C LEU A 121 -6.42 -12.92 8.47
N GLY A 122 -7.16 -12.60 9.52
CA GLY A 122 -6.75 -12.79 10.92
C GLY A 122 -5.80 -11.73 11.46
N GLY A 123 -5.63 -10.60 10.77
CA GLY A 123 -4.75 -9.50 11.18
C GLY A 123 -5.05 -8.18 10.47
N ALA A 124 -4.06 -7.59 9.79
CA ALA A 124 -4.23 -6.36 9.02
C ALA A 124 -5.13 -6.57 7.78
N ASN A 125 -5.94 -5.58 7.46
CA ASN A 125 -6.85 -5.63 6.32
C ASN A 125 -6.09 -5.49 5.00
N LEU A 126 -6.34 -6.38 4.04
CA LEU A 126 -5.88 -6.24 2.66
C LEU A 126 -6.81 -5.29 1.91
N LEU A 127 -6.30 -4.11 1.52
CA LEU A 127 -7.08 -3.05 0.86
C LEU A 127 -7.07 -3.16 -0.66
N GLY A 128 -6.11 -3.87 -1.23
CA GLY A 128 -5.92 -4.00 -2.66
C GLY A 128 -4.51 -4.40 -3.02
N ILE A 129 -4.17 -4.20 -4.28
CA ILE A 129 -2.89 -4.57 -4.88
C ILE A 129 -2.10 -3.31 -5.23
N HIS A 130 -0.81 -3.34 -4.92
CA HIS A 130 0.18 -2.43 -5.48
C HIS A 130 1.06 -3.22 -6.46
N LEU A 131 0.97 -2.89 -7.74
CA LEU A 131 1.79 -3.55 -8.75
C LEU A 131 3.09 -2.79 -8.99
N GLU A 132 4.23 -3.46 -8.79
CA GLU A 132 5.56 -2.88 -8.97
C GLU A 132 6.07 -3.17 -10.39
N GLY A 133 5.83 -2.25 -11.28
CA GLY A 133 6.02 -2.42 -12.73
C GLY A 133 4.76 -2.93 -13.43
N PRO A 134 4.86 -3.54 -14.62
CA PRO A 134 6.04 -3.91 -15.41
C PRO A 134 6.68 -2.77 -16.22
N PHE A 135 6.08 -1.59 -16.29
CA PHE A 135 6.49 -0.46 -17.14
C PHE A 135 7.53 0.41 -16.44
N ILE A 136 8.66 -0.20 -16.09
CA ILE A 136 9.77 0.41 -15.33
C ILE A 136 11.07 0.41 -16.13
N SER A 137 12.05 1.16 -15.66
CA SER A 137 13.37 1.23 -16.29
C SER A 137 14.20 -0.02 -15.99
N ALA A 138 14.61 -0.75 -17.03
CA ALA A 138 15.53 -1.89 -16.88
C ALA A 138 16.87 -1.48 -16.23
N ALA A 139 17.32 -0.23 -16.42
CA ALA A 139 18.52 0.31 -15.77
C ALA A 139 18.37 0.52 -14.26
N LYS A 140 17.13 0.57 -13.77
CA LYS A 140 16.79 0.79 -12.37
C LYS A 140 15.87 -0.31 -11.81
N LYS A 141 15.93 -1.51 -12.38
CA LYS A 141 15.07 -2.65 -12.01
C LYS A 141 15.28 -3.15 -10.58
N GLY A 142 16.41 -2.82 -9.94
CA GLY A 142 16.72 -3.38 -8.62
C GLY A 142 16.72 -4.91 -8.65
N MET A 143 15.94 -5.52 -7.75
CA MET A 143 15.79 -6.99 -7.65
C MET A 143 14.69 -7.55 -8.57
N ILE A 144 13.90 -6.71 -9.24
CA ILE A 144 12.87 -7.15 -10.18
C ILE A 144 13.52 -7.93 -11.32
N LEU A 145 13.00 -9.10 -11.63
CA LEU A 145 13.52 -9.97 -12.68
C LEU A 145 13.22 -9.37 -14.07
N PRO A 146 14.07 -9.61 -15.07
CA PRO A 146 13.87 -9.06 -16.42
C PRO A 146 12.57 -9.46 -17.10
N ASP A 147 12.05 -10.65 -16.82
CA ASP A 147 10.76 -11.17 -17.31
C ASP A 147 9.54 -10.46 -16.73
N CYS A 148 9.74 -9.70 -15.63
CA CYS A 148 8.73 -8.83 -15.04
C CYS A 148 8.74 -7.40 -15.61
N ILE A 149 9.56 -7.13 -16.65
CA ILE A 149 9.69 -5.79 -17.24
C ILE A 149 9.24 -5.85 -18.70
N SER A 150 8.41 -4.90 -19.08
CA SER A 150 7.96 -4.79 -20.46
C SER A 150 7.87 -3.35 -20.95
N SER A 151 7.82 -3.18 -22.25
CA SER A 151 7.47 -1.92 -22.87
C SER A 151 6.00 -1.57 -22.57
N PRO A 152 5.65 -0.28 -22.42
CA PRO A 152 4.28 0.13 -22.20
C PRO A 152 3.33 -0.35 -23.29
N SER A 153 2.30 -1.08 -22.91
CA SER A 153 1.29 -1.66 -23.79
C SER A 153 -0.08 -1.59 -23.13
N LEU A 154 -1.08 -1.10 -23.86
CA LEU A 154 -2.48 -1.12 -23.39
C LEU A 154 -3.02 -2.55 -23.29
N GLU A 155 -2.53 -3.47 -24.11
CA GLU A 155 -2.89 -4.88 -24.05
C GLU A 155 -2.42 -5.51 -22.74
N ILE A 156 -1.13 -5.31 -22.39
CA ILE A 156 -0.56 -5.78 -21.12
C ILE A 156 -1.30 -5.12 -19.94
N PHE A 157 -1.58 -3.82 -20.05
CA PHE A 157 -2.34 -3.12 -19.00
C PHE A 157 -3.74 -3.72 -18.84
N GLN A 158 -4.42 -4.08 -19.91
CA GLN A 158 -5.73 -4.74 -19.84
C GLN A 158 -5.64 -6.13 -19.19
N LYS A 159 -4.59 -6.92 -19.50
CA LYS A 159 -4.32 -8.20 -18.81
C LYS A 159 -4.17 -7.98 -17.31
N ILE A 160 -3.40 -6.97 -16.89
CA ILE A 160 -3.23 -6.60 -15.46
C ILE A 160 -4.58 -6.28 -14.82
N LEU A 161 -5.42 -5.47 -15.47
CA LEU A 161 -6.75 -5.13 -14.94
C LEU A 161 -7.64 -6.38 -14.78
N ASN A 162 -7.57 -7.30 -15.74
CA ASN A 162 -8.34 -8.54 -15.70
C ASN A 162 -7.92 -9.43 -14.50
N TYR A 163 -6.61 -9.67 -14.30
CA TYR A 163 -6.10 -10.41 -13.15
C TYR A 163 -6.42 -9.71 -11.81
N SER A 164 -6.35 -8.38 -11.80
CA SER A 164 -6.58 -7.59 -10.58
C SER A 164 -8.06 -7.41 -10.22
N GLN A 165 -8.99 -7.73 -11.11
CA GLN A 165 -10.45 -7.73 -10.87
C GLN A 165 -10.96 -6.45 -10.17
N GLY A 166 -10.44 -5.27 -10.56
CA GLY A 166 -10.76 -3.98 -9.95
C GLY A 166 -10.16 -3.76 -8.55
N LYS A 167 -9.18 -4.58 -8.14
CA LYS A 167 -8.49 -4.45 -6.84
C LYS A 167 -7.11 -3.80 -6.94
N LEU A 168 -6.64 -3.46 -8.15
CA LEU A 168 -5.43 -2.66 -8.32
C LEU A 168 -5.66 -1.25 -7.76
N ARG A 169 -4.85 -0.84 -6.80
CA ARG A 169 -4.96 0.48 -6.14
C ARG A 169 -3.80 1.38 -6.48
N MET A 170 -2.64 0.80 -6.75
CA MET A 170 -1.41 1.54 -7.04
C MET A 170 -0.57 0.79 -8.06
N MET A 171 0.13 1.51 -8.92
CA MET A 171 1.10 0.96 -9.85
C MET A 171 2.36 1.79 -9.88
N THR A 172 3.50 1.15 -9.66
CA THR A 172 4.82 1.77 -9.84
C THR A 172 5.15 1.84 -11.32
N ILE A 173 5.54 3.02 -11.79
CA ILE A 173 5.78 3.31 -13.21
C ILE A 173 6.91 4.33 -13.37
N ALA A 174 7.73 4.16 -14.42
CA ALA A 174 8.84 5.04 -14.77
C ALA A 174 8.42 6.02 -15.89
N PRO A 175 8.28 7.33 -15.61
CA PRO A 175 7.69 8.29 -16.57
C PRO A 175 8.53 8.52 -17.83
N GLU A 176 9.84 8.30 -17.78
CA GLU A 176 10.77 8.47 -18.91
C GLU A 176 10.60 7.42 -19.99
N ILE A 177 10.00 6.27 -19.67
CA ILE A 177 9.80 5.20 -20.66
C ILE A 177 8.74 5.66 -21.68
N ARG A 178 9.14 5.62 -22.96
CA ARG A 178 8.26 6.07 -24.05
C ARG A 178 6.93 5.33 -24.04
N GLY A 179 5.84 6.06 -23.89
CA GLY A 179 4.47 5.53 -23.82
C GLY A 179 3.87 5.56 -22.41
N ASN A 180 4.70 5.63 -21.37
CA ASN A 180 4.21 5.59 -19.98
C ASN A 180 3.34 6.80 -19.59
N LEU A 181 3.58 7.97 -20.15
CA LEU A 181 2.70 9.13 -19.88
C LEU A 181 1.24 8.84 -20.29
N LYS A 182 1.03 8.03 -21.34
CA LYS A 182 -0.32 7.58 -21.74
C LYS A 182 -0.88 6.56 -20.74
N ILE A 183 -0.07 5.62 -20.28
CA ILE A 183 -0.48 4.62 -19.26
C ILE A 183 -0.83 5.34 -17.95
N ILE A 184 -0.04 6.33 -17.51
CA ILE A 184 -0.34 7.15 -16.32
C ILE A 184 -1.72 7.81 -16.45
N GLY A 185 -2.03 8.41 -17.60
CA GLY A 185 -3.36 8.97 -17.84
C GLY A 185 -4.48 7.93 -17.82
N THR A 186 -4.20 6.68 -18.19
CA THR A 186 -5.17 5.58 -18.09
C THR A 186 -5.35 5.13 -16.66
N LEU A 187 -4.26 4.98 -15.88
CA LEU A 187 -4.33 4.68 -14.44
C LEU A 187 -5.25 5.64 -13.69
N LEU A 188 -5.11 6.94 -13.95
CA LEU A 188 -5.95 7.96 -13.31
C LEU A 188 -7.44 7.80 -13.64
N LYS A 189 -7.76 7.47 -14.90
CA LYS A 189 -9.15 7.23 -15.32
C LYS A 189 -9.78 6.04 -14.62
N GLU A 190 -8.97 5.01 -14.32
CA GLU A 190 -9.37 3.82 -13.57
C GLU A 190 -9.35 4.04 -12.04
N GLY A 191 -9.01 5.25 -11.57
CA GLY A 191 -8.89 5.56 -10.14
C GLY A 191 -7.69 4.87 -9.46
N ILE A 192 -6.66 4.51 -10.24
CA ILE A 192 -5.46 3.83 -9.77
C ILE A 192 -4.35 4.87 -9.57
N VAL A 193 -3.69 4.84 -8.42
CA VAL A 193 -2.59 5.75 -8.10
C VAL A 193 -1.36 5.37 -8.92
N ALA A 194 -0.85 6.33 -9.72
CA ALA A 194 0.44 6.20 -10.37
C ALA A 194 1.55 6.61 -9.40
N SER A 195 2.48 5.69 -9.11
CA SER A 195 3.61 5.89 -8.21
C SER A 195 4.91 5.93 -8.99
N PHE A 196 5.71 6.97 -8.79
CA PHE A 196 7.06 7.08 -9.35
C PHE A 196 7.99 6.05 -8.70
N GLY A 197 8.68 5.25 -9.47
CA GLY A 197 9.67 4.31 -8.96
C GLY A 197 10.36 3.51 -10.05
N HIS A 198 11.47 2.86 -9.71
CA HIS A 198 12.28 2.10 -10.67
C HIS A 198 12.56 2.87 -11.96
N SER A 199 12.97 4.13 -11.79
CA SER A 199 13.07 5.12 -12.85
C SER A 199 14.47 5.67 -12.96
N ASN A 200 14.94 5.86 -14.19
CA ASN A 200 16.17 6.57 -14.51
C ASN A 200 15.89 7.99 -15.04
N ALA A 201 14.72 8.54 -14.72
CA ALA A 201 14.26 9.84 -15.19
C ALA A 201 15.21 10.98 -14.80
N SER A 202 15.34 11.95 -15.68
CA SER A 202 15.84 13.28 -15.37
C SER A 202 14.82 14.06 -14.55
N TYR A 203 15.23 15.22 -14.05
CA TYR A 203 14.33 16.16 -13.38
C TYR A 203 13.13 16.55 -14.27
N GLU A 204 13.41 16.91 -15.53
CA GLU A 204 12.39 17.33 -16.50
C GLU A 204 11.41 16.20 -16.84
N GLU A 205 11.88 14.96 -16.95
CA GLU A 205 11.03 13.78 -17.19
C GLU A 205 10.19 13.47 -15.97
N THR A 206 10.73 13.64 -14.77
CA THR A 206 9.98 13.51 -13.50
C THR A 206 8.84 14.52 -13.44
N LEU A 207 9.12 15.80 -13.73
CA LEU A 207 8.09 16.85 -13.79
C LEU A 207 7.00 16.55 -14.83
N LYS A 208 7.35 15.96 -15.99
CA LYS A 208 6.36 15.52 -16.98
C LYS A 208 5.49 14.41 -16.41
N GLY A 209 6.06 13.45 -15.69
CA GLY A 209 5.33 12.38 -15.00
C GLY A 209 4.35 12.94 -13.96
N MET A 210 4.79 13.88 -13.13
CA MET A 210 3.93 14.55 -12.14
C MET A 210 2.78 15.30 -12.82
N LYS A 211 3.05 16.06 -13.88
CA LYS A 211 2.01 16.74 -14.68
C LYS A 211 1.03 15.76 -15.34
N ALA A 212 1.49 14.56 -15.69
CA ALA A 212 0.64 13.50 -16.23
C ALA A 212 -0.22 12.82 -15.16
N GLY A 213 0.10 13.01 -13.85
CA GLY A 213 -0.71 12.52 -12.74
C GLY A 213 -0.02 11.60 -11.75
N ILE A 214 1.29 11.43 -11.82
CA ILE A 214 2.03 10.78 -10.73
C ILE A 214 1.87 11.61 -9.45
N SER A 215 1.37 10.97 -8.39
CA SER A 215 1.08 11.61 -7.11
C SER A 215 1.74 10.91 -5.92
N HIS A 216 2.49 9.85 -6.17
CA HIS A 216 3.14 9.05 -5.14
C HIS A 216 4.55 8.66 -5.58
N VAL A 217 5.40 8.27 -4.63
CA VAL A 217 6.76 7.78 -4.90
C VAL A 217 6.95 6.46 -4.16
N THR A 218 7.35 5.43 -4.88
CA THR A 218 7.70 4.11 -4.32
C THR A 218 9.12 4.19 -3.78
N HIS A 219 9.34 3.74 -2.54
CA HIS A 219 10.65 3.64 -1.87
C HIS A 219 11.67 4.70 -2.30
N LEU A 220 11.32 5.99 -2.03
CA LEU A 220 12.14 7.16 -2.36
C LEU A 220 13.64 6.92 -2.11
N PHE A 221 14.48 7.35 -3.03
CA PHE A 221 15.94 7.17 -3.14
C PHE A 221 16.38 5.81 -3.72
N ASN A 222 15.62 4.72 -3.55
CA ASN A 222 15.99 3.41 -4.04
C ASN A 222 15.57 3.21 -5.51
N ALA A 223 16.40 2.52 -6.29
CA ALA A 223 16.18 2.31 -7.72
C ALA A 223 15.91 3.60 -8.52
N MET A 224 16.65 4.66 -8.19
CA MET A 224 16.62 5.98 -8.80
C MET A 224 18.04 6.50 -9.04
N PRO A 225 18.25 7.50 -9.93
CA PRO A 225 19.52 8.23 -9.99
C PRO A 225 19.81 8.94 -8.68
N SER A 226 21.06 8.92 -8.26
CA SER A 226 21.51 9.72 -7.12
C SER A 226 21.44 11.21 -7.45
N PHE A 227 21.24 12.06 -6.44
CA PHE A 227 21.35 13.51 -6.59
C PHE A 227 22.76 13.89 -7.03
N HIS A 228 22.84 14.74 -8.06
CA HIS A 228 24.10 15.31 -8.54
C HIS A 228 23.89 16.77 -8.93
N HIS A 229 24.79 17.67 -8.52
CA HIS A 229 24.66 19.11 -8.71
C HIS A 229 24.46 19.59 -10.16
N ARG A 230 24.89 18.81 -11.16
CA ARG A 230 24.71 19.09 -12.61
C ARG A 230 23.59 18.28 -13.24
N LYS A 231 23.15 17.21 -12.60
CA LYS A 231 22.10 16.30 -13.07
C LYS A 231 21.28 15.84 -11.86
N PRO A 232 20.40 16.71 -11.33
CA PRO A 232 19.74 16.46 -10.04
C PRO A 232 18.86 15.22 -10.03
N GLY A 233 18.43 14.74 -11.21
CA GLY A 233 17.54 13.59 -11.30
C GLY A 233 16.17 13.87 -10.68
N PRO A 234 15.46 12.82 -10.23
CA PRO A 234 14.11 12.94 -9.69
C PRO A 234 14.06 13.45 -8.24
N LEU A 235 15.20 13.60 -7.57
CA LEU A 235 15.29 13.86 -6.12
C LEU A 235 15.34 15.35 -5.75
N LEU A 236 15.14 16.28 -6.71
CA LEU A 236 15.13 17.72 -6.49
C LEU A 236 13.71 18.23 -6.24
#